data_aa298c53c8f9a0856751cf9a32c3d1e3
#
_entry.id   aa298c53c8f9a0856751cf9a32c3d1e3
#
_cell.length_a   1.000
_cell.length_b   1.000
_cell.length_c   1.000
_cell.angle_alpha   90.00
_cell.angle_beta   90.00
_cell.angle_gamma   90.00
#
_symmetry.space_group_name_H-M   'P 1'
#
loop_
_entity.id
_entity.type
_entity.pdbx_description
1 polymer ?
#
loop_
_entity_poly.entity_id
_entity_poly.type
_entity_poly.pdbx_seq_one_letter_code
_entity_poly.pdbx_strand_id
1 'polypeptide(L)'
;MGHAYKYRCERCGYQQTFNQGHGFLVHSQPLEEYLKQSTKLFHYKTHNVLKNLAEQNKDLYLKAGFQVYKCPKCKILTDKTEVVVYQDEKVVHRSEFRCSACRSRMKLTNIHRLKTAICPKCHKRTFKMDHLNIVLWD
;
A
#
# COMPACT_ATOMS: atom_id res chain seq x y z
N MET A 1 -9.64 10.19 1.04
CA MET A 1 -8.61 11.22 1.19
C MET A 1 -7.24 10.57 1.43
N GLY A 2 -6.23 11.05 0.77
CA GLY A 2 -4.89 10.50 0.90
C GLY A 2 -3.81 11.56 0.93
N HIS A 3 -2.60 11.15 1.22
CA HIS A 3 -1.43 12.01 1.29
C HIS A 3 -0.34 11.47 0.39
N ALA A 4 0.40 12.38 -0.24
CA ALA A 4 1.63 12.05 -0.95
C ALA A 4 2.80 12.63 -0.16
N TYR A 5 3.69 11.76 0.28
CA TYR A 5 4.86 12.13 1.07
C TYR A 5 6.10 12.07 0.20
N LYS A 6 6.79 13.19 0.07
CA LYS A 6 8.01 13.26 -0.70
C LYS A 6 9.23 12.98 0.18
N TYR A 7 10.04 12.04 -0.23
CA TYR A 7 11.31 11.73 0.41
C TYR A 7 12.46 12.18 -0.46
N ARG A 8 13.50 12.68 0.16
CA ARG A 8 14.70 13.14 -0.51
C ARG A 8 15.95 12.64 0.20
N CYS A 9 16.92 12.19 -0.56
CA CYS A 9 18.22 11.82 -0.03
C CYS A 9 19.08 13.08 0.11
N GLU A 10 19.56 13.35 1.32
CA GLU A 10 20.40 14.50 1.60
C GLU A 10 21.78 14.37 0.94
N ARG A 11 22.20 13.15 0.64
CA ARG A 11 23.53 12.89 0.08
C ARG A 11 23.57 12.97 -1.44
N CYS A 12 22.66 12.27 -2.13
CA CYS A 12 22.69 12.17 -3.60
C CYS A 12 21.58 12.94 -4.30
N GLY A 13 20.62 13.50 -3.55
CA GLY A 13 19.51 14.25 -4.11
C GLY A 13 18.38 13.42 -4.70
N TYR A 14 18.43 12.09 -4.61
CA TYR A 14 17.36 11.23 -5.10
C TYR A 14 16.05 11.57 -4.42
N GLN A 15 14.96 11.61 -5.19
CA GLN A 15 13.63 11.92 -4.67
C GLN A 15 12.64 10.85 -5.09
N GLN A 16 11.68 10.56 -4.19
CA GLN A 16 10.60 9.65 -4.46
C GLN A 16 9.39 10.07 -3.64
N THR A 17 8.20 9.95 -4.24
CA THR A 17 6.94 10.25 -3.57
C THR A 17 6.21 8.96 -3.25
N PHE A 18 5.70 8.84 -2.02
CA PHE A 18 4.90 7.70 -1.58
C PHE A 18 3.49 8.16 -1.30
N ASN A 19 2.52 7.42 -1.82
CA ASN A 19 1.10 7.67 -1.59
C ASN A 19 0.61 6.83 -0.41
N GLN A 20 -0.25 7.42 0.41
CA GLN A 20 -0.89 6.73 1.52
C GLN A 20 -2.31 7.21 1.69
N GLY A 21 -3.26 6.28 1.92
CA GLY A 21 -4.66 6.59 2.10
C GLY A 21 -5.55 5.96 1.05
N HIS A 22 -6.84 6.22 1.15
CA HIS A 22 -7.84 5.60 0.27
C HIS A 22 -8.08 6.39 -1.01
N GLY A 23 -8.11 7.73 -0.94
CA GLY A 23 -8.39 8.56 -2.11
C GLY A 23 -9.68 8.13 -2.81
N PHE A 24 -9.58 7.90 -4.13
CA PHE A 24 -10.67 7.37 -4.95
C PHE A 24 -10.72 5.84 -4.97
N LEU A 25 -9.84 5.17 -4.26
CA LEU A 25 -9.88 3.73 -4.14
C LEU A 25 -11.07 3.31 -3.28
N VAL A 26 -11.18 2.02 -3.03
CA VAL A 26 -12.35 1.46 -2.38
C VAL A 26 -12.37 1.81 -0.88
N HIS A 27 -13.34 2.65 -0.47
CA HIS A 27 -13.72 2.74 0.93
C HIS A 27 -14.51 1.49 1.30
N SER A 28 -14.78 1.29 2.57
CA SER A 28 -15.52 0.12 3.03
C SER A 28 -16.84 -0.05 2.26
N GLN A 29 -16.98 -1.15 1.53
CA GLN A 29 -18.20 -1.49 0.80
C GLN A 29 -18.38 -3.01 0.74
N PRO A 30 -19.61 -3.51 0.52
CA PRO A 30 -19.82 -4.94 0.36
C PRO A 30 -19.00 -5.49 -0.83
N LEU A 31 -18.33 -6.62 -0.62
CA LEU A 31 -17.51 -7.24 -1.65
C LEU A 31 -18.31 -7.58 -2.90
N GLU A 32 -19.54 -8.04 -2.73
CA GLU A 32 -20.41 -8.39 -3.87
C GLU A 32 -20.69 -7.19 -4.77
N GLU A 33 -20.90 -6.01 -4.19
CA GLU A 33 -21.12 -4.79 -4.96
C GLU A 33 -19.88 -4.40 -5.75
N TYR A 34 -18.71 -4.52 -5.16
CA TYR A 34 -17.45 -4.27 -5.87
C TYR A 34 -17.28 -5.22 -7.06
N LEU A 35 -17.59 -6.50 -6.89
CA LEU A 35 -17.44 -7.49 -7.95
C LEU A 35 -18.41 -7.29 -9.13
N LYS A 36 -19.51 -6.59 -8.90
CA LYS A 36 -20.48 -6.25 -9.96
C LYS A 36 -20.03 -5.05 -10.80
N GLN A 37 -19.05 -4.28 -10.35
CA GLN A 37 -18.59 -3.11 -11.09
C GLN A 37 -17.87 -3.51 -12.37
N SER A 38 -18.08 -2.73 -13.43
CA SER A 38 -17.43 -2.97 -14.72
C SER A 38 -15.95 -2.59 -14.70
N THR A 39 -15.60 -1.57 -13.91
CA THR A 39 -14.22 -1.11 -13.79
C THR A 39 -13.48 -1.92 -12.72
N LYS A 40 -12.38 -2.54 -13.12
CA LYS A 40 -11.55 -3.32 -12.23
C LYS A 40 -10.34 -2.49 -11.78
N LEU A 41 -10.20 -2.29 -10.47
CA LEU A 41 -9.15 -1.46 -9.88
C LEU A 41 -7.86 -2.24 -9.56
N PHE A 42 -7.95 -3.57 -9.49
CA PHE A 42 -6.84 -4.40 -9.05
C PHE A 42 -6.39 -5.37 -10.13
N HIS A 43 -5.19 -5.92 -9.92
CA HIS A 43 -4.64 -6.96 -10.78
C HIS A 43 -5.57 -8.20 -10.80
N TYR A 44 -5.60 -8.93 -11.93
CA TYR A 44 -6.50 -10.08 -12.10
C TYR A 44 -6.34 -11.15 -11.01
N LYS A 45 -5.13 -11.35 -10.52
CA LYS A 45 -4.88 -12.31 -9.42
C LYS A 45 -5.61 -11.93 -8.16
N THR A 46 -5.64 -10.64 -7.85
CA THR A 46 -6.40 -10.11 -6.71
C THR A 46 -7.88 -10.33 -6.91
N HIS A 47 -8.40 -10.07 -8.12
CA HIS A 47 -9.79 -10.32 -8.44
C HIS A 47 -10.18 -11.79 -8.28
N ASN A 48 -9.30 -12.71 -8.66
CA ASN A 48 -9.55 -14.14 -8.49
C ASN A 48 -9.66 -14.52 -7.02
N VAL A 49 -8.80 -13.97 -6.18
CA VAL A 49 -8.86 -14.18 -4.72
C VAL A 49 -10.18 -13.64 -4.16
N LEU A 50 -10.58 -12.42 -4.58
CA LEU A 50 -11.82 -11.81 -4.11
C LEU A 50 -13.06 -12.61 -4.53
N LYS A 51 -13.09 -13.12 -5.75
CA LYS A 51 -14.17 -13.99 -6.24
C LYS A 51 -14.28 -15.26 -5.42
N ASN A 52 -13.15 -15.91 -5.14
CA ASN A 52 -13.12 -17.12 -4.35
C ASN A 52 -13.62 -16.88 -2.92
N LEU A 53 -13.23 -15.76 -2.30
CA LEU A 53 -13.70 -15.39 -0.98
C LEU A 53 -15.21 -15.16 -0.96
N ALA A 54 -15.74 -14.48 -1.99
CA ALA A 54 -17.18 -14.22 -2.10
C ALA A 54 -17.99 -15.49 -2.27
N GLU A 55 -17.43 -16.51 -2.93
CA GLU A 55 -18.10 -17.82 -3.09
C GLU A 55 -18.14 -18.60 -1.79
N GLN A 56 -17.14 -18.46 -0.94
CA GLN A 56 -17.01 -19.23 0.30
C GLN A 56 -17.70 -18.58 1.50
N ASN A 57 -17.85 -17.26 1.48
CA ASN A 57 -18.34 -16.49 2.62
C ASN A 57 -19.38 -15.47 2.17
N LYS A 58 -20.32 -15.17 3.07
CA LYS A 58 -21.32 -14.12 2.86
C LYS A 58 -20.98 -12.92 3.74
N ASP A 59 -21.54 -11.76 3.42
CA ASP A 59 -21.44 -10.53 4.22
C ASP A 59 -20.00 -10.06 4.39
N LEU A 60 -19.20 -10.17 3.32
CA LEU A 60 -17.84 -9.66 3.30
C LEU A 60 -17.83 -8.20 2.86
N TYR A 61 -16.92 -7.44 3.45
CA TYR A 61 -16.66 -6.05 3.10
C TYR A 61 -15.24 -5.88 2.61
N LEU A 62 -15.07 -4.96 1.67
CA LEU A 62 -13.81 -4.68 1.01
C LEU A 62 -13.37 -3.25 1.31
N LYS A 63 -12.09 -3.10 1.59
CA LYS A 63 -11.45 -1.80 1.78
C LYS A 63 -10.11 -1.83 1.06
N ALA A 64 -9.78 -0.76 0.34
CA ALA A 64 -8.50 -0.67 -0.35
C ALA A 64 -7.93 0.75 -0.26
N GLY A 65 -6.63 0.84 -0.17
CA GLY A 65 -5.92 2.11 -0.10
C GLY A 65 -4.44 1.91 -0.34
N PHE A 66 -3.73 3.03 -0.51
CA PHE A 66 -2.28 3.00 -0.62
C PHE A 66 -1.66 2.90 0.78
N GLN A 67 -0.67 2.03 0.93
CA GLN A 67 0.12 1.88 2.13
C GLN A 67 1.58 1.73 1.78
N VAL A 68 2.46 2.18 2.66
CA VAL A 68 3.91 2.08 2.45
C VAL A 68 4.43 0.80 3.10
N TYR A 69 5.16 0.03 2.31
CA TYR A 69 5.79 -1.23 2.73
C TYR A 69 7.30 -1.12 2.64
N LYS A 70 7.98 -1.84 3.52
CA LYS A 70 9.44 -1.89 3.58
C LYS A 70 9.94 -3.31 3.44
N CYS A 71 10.95 -3.52 2.60
CA CYS A 71 11.64 -4.80 2.53
C CYS A 71 12.59 -4.94 3.74
N PRO A 72 12.48 -6.01 4.55
CA PRO A 72 13.35 -6.17 5.71
C PRO A 72 14.82 -6.45 5.34
N LYS A 73 15.07 -6.96 4.13
CA LYS A 73 16.44 -7.23 3.66
C LYS A 73 17.03 -6.05 2.89
N CYS A 74 16.36 -5.58 1.86
CA CYS A 74 16.85 -4.48 1.01
C CYS A 74 16.67 -3.12 1.63
N LYS A 75 15.79 -3.00 2.62
CA LYS A 75 15.44 -1.73 3.29
C LYS A 75 14.77 -0.69 2.38
N ILE A 76 14.31 -1.10 1.21
CA ILE A 76 13.63 -0.23 0.25
C ILE A 76 12.19 -0.03 0.66
N LEU A 77 11.70 1.20 0.52
CA LEU A 77 10.30 1.56 0.72
C LEU A 77 9.56 1.57 -0.61
N THR A 78 8.32 1.11 -0.59
CA THR A 78 7.45 1.14 -1.78
C THR A 78 6.01 1.33 -1.33
N ASP A 79 5.25 2.20 -2.02
CA ASP A 79 3.81 2.26 -1.80
C ASP A 79 3.12 1.16 -2.63
N LYS A 80 2.11 0.55 -2.04
CA LYS A 80 1.34 -0.53 -2.66
C LYS A 80 -0.15 -0.32 -2.40
N THR A 81 -0.96 -0.79 -3.33
CA THR A 81 -2.41 -0.84 -3.13
C THR A 81 -2.75 -2.03 -2.26
N GLU A 82 -3.04 -1.77 -0.99
CA GLU A 82 -3.41 -2.82 -0.04
C GLU A 82 -4.91 -3.06 -0.12
N VAL A 83 -5.29 -4.34 -0.25
CA VAL A 83 -6.69 -4.78 -0.25
C VAL A 83 -6.93 -5.56 1.03
N VAL A 84 -7.95 -5.17 1.79
CA VAL A 84 -8.35 -5.84 3.02
C VAL A 84 -9.80 -6.28 2.89
N VAL A 85 -10.06 -7.55 3.16
CA VAL A 85 -11.41 -8.10 3.22
C VAL A 85 -11.70 -8.48 4.67
N TYR A 86 -12.86 -8.07 5.18
CA TYR A 86 -13.22 -8.35 6.55
C TYR A 86 -14.67 -8.76 6.67
N GLN A 87 -14.99 -9.47 7.76
CA GLN A 87 -16.31 -9.91 8.14
C GLN A 87 -16.49 -9.63 9.63
N ASP A 88 -17.54 -8.88 10.00
CA ASP A 88 -17.81 -8.52 11.39
C ASP A 88 -16.58 -7.96 12.14
N GLU A 89 -15.90 -7.02 11.52
CA GLU A 89 -14.68 -6.36 12.02
C GLU A 89 -13.45 -7.27 12.09
N LYS A 90 -13.55 -8.52 11.65
CA LYS A 90 -12.40 -9.43 11.59
C LYS A 90 -11.82 -9.44 10.18
N VAL A 91 -10.50 -9.31 10.09
CA VAL A 91 -9.80 -9.41 8.82
C VAL A 91 -9.79 -10.87 8.36
N VAL A 92 -10.40 -11.11 7.19
CA VAL A 92 -10.43 -12.43 6.56
C VAL A 92 -9.28 -12.58 5.59
N HIS A 93 -8.91 -11.49 4.91
CA HIS A 93 -7.83 -11.48 3.93
C HIS A 93 -7.16 -10.12 3.89
N ARG A 94 -5.85 -10.11 3.74
CA ARG A 94 -5.05 -8.91 3.53
C ARG A 94 -4.01 -9.18 2.47
N SER A 95 -3.80 -8.23 1.57
CA SER A 95 -2.78 -8.34 0.53
C SER A 95 -1.39 -8.55 1.11
N GLU A 96 -0.61 -9.41 0.45
CA GLU A 96 0.79 -9.63 0.78
C GLU A 96 1.64 -9.21 -0.40
N PHE A 97 2.78 -8.61 -0.10
CA PHE A 97 3.69 -8.12 -1.14
C PHE A 97 5.09 -8.68 -0.93
N ARG A 98 5.76 -8.96 -2.04
CA ARG A 98 7.14 -9.40 -2.03
C ARG A 98 8.03 -8.37 -2.72
N CYS A 99 9.24 -8.21 -2.20
CA CYS A 99 10.23 -7.32 -2.77
C CYS A 99 10.58 -7.76 -4.19
N SER A 100 10.56 -6.83 -5.14
CA SER A 100 10.90 -7.13 -6.54
C SER A 100 12.35 -7.51 -6.73
N ALA A 101 13.24 -7.05 -5.84
CA ALA A 101 14.67 -7.32 -5.92
C ALA A 101 15.08 -8.64 -5.28
N CYS A 102 14.60 -8.93 -4.06
CA CYS A 102 15.07 -10.10 -3.29
C CYS A 102 13.96 -11.11 -2.96
N ARG A 103 12.73 -10.86 -3.35
CA ARG A 103 11.57 -11.73 -3.12
C ARG A 103 11.18 -11.91 -1.65
N SER A 104 11.78 -11.20 -0.72
CA SER A 104 11.40 -11.25 0.68
C SER A 104 10.03 -10.62 0.88
N ARG A 105 9.29 -11.16 1.86
CA ARG A 105 7.97 -10.60 2.22
C ARG A 105 8.14 -9.20 2.79
N MET A 106 7.46 -8.23 2.20
CA MET A 106 7.49 -6.85 2.65
C MET A 106 6.61 -6.66 3.88
N LYS A 107 6.98 -5.69 4.72
CA LYS A 107 6.25 -5.38 5.95
C LYS A 107 5.63 -4.00 5.87
N LEU A 108 4.41 -3.89 6.39
CA LEU A 108 3.73 -2.61 6.52
C LEU A 108 4.54 -1.68 7.40
N THR A 109 4.76 -0.45 6.94
CA THR A 109 5.60 0.53 7.61
C THR A 109 4.77 1.74 8.01
N ASN A 110 4.93 2.20 9.25
CA ASN A 110 4.35 3.47 9.67
C ASN A 110 5.30 4.61 9.27
N ILE A 111 4.94 5.30 8.20
CA ILE A 111 5.75 6.37 7.63
C ILE A 111 5.97 7.53 8.61
N HIS A 112 5.04 7.74 9.54
CA HIS A 112 5.15 8.83 10.53
C HIS A 112 6.19 8.55 11.62
N ARG A 113 6.53 7.28 11.83
CA ARG A 113 7.56 6.86 12.80
C ARG A 113 8.92 6.69 12.16
N LEU A 114 8.99 6.75 10.84
CA LEU A 114 10.23 6.53 10.10
C LEU A 114 10.98 7.85 9.98
N LYS A 115 12.05 8.02 10.77
CA LYS A 115 12.86 9.25 10.74
C LYS A 115 13.79 9.27 9.53
N THR A 116 14.47 8.16 9.28
CA THR A 116 15.39 8.03 8.15
C THR A 116 15.22 6.68 7.50
N ALA A 117 15.44 6.62 6.20
CA ALA A 117 15.41 5.39 5.42
C ALA A 117 16.67 5.26 4.57
N ILE A 118 16.84 4.09 3.97
CA ILE A 118 17.95 3.86 3.05
C ILE A 118 17.56 4.34 1.66
N CYS A 119 18.40 5.19 1.08
CA CYS A 119 18.22 5.68 -0.29
C CYS A 119 18.37 4.53 -1.29
N PRO A 120 17.38 4.33 -2.21
CA PRO A 120 17.48 3.27 -3.21
C PRO A 120 18.65 3.46 -4.19
N LYS A 121 19.13 4.70 -4.36
CA LYS A 121 20.19 5.03 -5.30
C LYS A 121 21.58 4.88 -4.70
N CYS A 122 21.84 5.54 -3.56
CA CYS A 122 23.18 5.54 -2.95
C CYS A 122 23.36 4.58 -1.79
N HIS A 123 22.26 3.93 -1.36
CA HIS A 123 22.23 2.93 -0.28
C HIS A 123 22.70 3.44 1.08
N LYS A 124 22.66 4.74 1.30
CA LYS A 124 22.98 5.35 2.60
C LYS A 124 21.69 5.72 3.35
N ARG A 125 21.76 5.75 4.67
CA ARG A 125 20.63 6.09 5.53
C ARG A 125 20.43 7.61 5.61
N THR A 126 20.24 8.24 4.45
CA THR A 126 20.11 9.68 4.30
C THR A 126 18.83 10.08 3.58
N PHE A 127 17.89 9.12 3.45
CA PHE A 127 16.60 9.31 2.77
C PHE A 127 15.58 9.77 3.81
N LYS A 128 15.11 11.02 3.71
CA LYS A 128 14.23 11.63 4.71
C LYS A 128 12.99 12.23 4.08
N MET A 129 11.90 12.24 4.85
CA MET A 129 10.68 12.90 4.45
C MET A 129 10.88 14.41 4.41
N ASP A 130 10.43 15.02 3.31
CA ASP A 130 10.37 16.47 3.18
C ASP A 130 9.01 16.95 3.71
N HIS A 131 9.01 17.46 4.95
CA HIS A 131 7.78 17.89 5.61
C HIS A 131 7.13 19.11 4.96
N LEU A 132 7.86 19.84 4.12
CA LEU A 132 7.35 21.02 3.44
C LEU A 132 6.58 20.68 2.16
N ASN A 133 6.70 19.46 1.67
CA ASN A 133 6.13 19.02 0.39
C ASN A 133 5.16 17.83 0.55
N ILE A 134 4.30 17.89 1.56
CA ILE A 134 3.24 16.91 1.73
C ILE A 134 2.03 17.39 0.93
N VAL A 135 1.54 16.54 0.02
CA VAL A 135 0.39 16.85 -0.83
C VAL A 135 -0.80 16.01 -0.41
N LEU A 136 -1.96 16.67 -0.25
CA LEU A 136 -3.23 15.99 -0.02
C LEU A 136 -3.86 15.67 -1.37
N TRP A 137 -4.43 14.47 -1.50
CA TRP A 137 -5.13 14.05 -2.71
C TRP A 137 -6.38 13.25 -2.36
N ASP A 138 -7.30 13.19 -3.29
CA ASP A 138 -8.54 12.42 -3.16
C ASP A 138 -8.49 11.11 -3.92
#